data_5b0e2f07b440c03c9e81deeecdd86758
#
_entry.id   5b0e2f07b440c03c9e81deeecdd86758
#
_cell.length_a   1.000
_cell.length_b   1.000
_cell.length_c   1.000
_cell.angle_alpha   90.00
_cell.angle_beta   90.00
_cell.angle_gamma   90.00
#
_symmetry.space_group_name_H-M   'P 1'
#
loop_
_entity.id
_entity.type
_entity.pdbx_description
1 polymer ?
#
loop_
_entity_poly.entity_id
_entity_poly.type
_entity_poly.pdbx_seq_one_letter_code
_entity_poly.pdbx_strand_id
1 'polypeptide(L)'
;EAPLLIKEDGKFLRMSDLGVEPTETATNAQGEEVPVDPYVVWDEETSSAVPLAQAVKPALGGVAPIQGIAVRTEMELVREAVEPWTLEHTSEVTGVSVEDIQHLAHLYTQEGDVQTDMKFGLNHYNNGMYSSKCINSLLLVSGQMGRSGSGLFTGEPNFGEGNVQACITMPSASGEVPQGVGAILNWTDFCNNIVHTGKKLGEDFPIKSFYASCTNVVSNQTDQNKTL
;
A
#
# COMPACT_ATOMS: atom_id res chain seq x y z
N GLU A 1 -7.35 -7.84 6.43
CA GLU A 1 -6.22 -8.72 6.00
C GLU A 1 -5.61 -9.50 7.18
N ALA A 2 -5.46 -8.89 8.36
CA ALA A 2 -4.79 -9.51 9.52
C ALA A 2 -5.13 -10.98 9.82
N PRO A 3 -6.38 -11.48 9.64
CA PRO A 3 -6.72 -12.88 9.88
C PRO A 3 -6.46 -13.80 8.68
N LEU A 4 -6.04 -13.28 7.52
CA LEU A 4 -5.79 -14.10 6.34
C LEU A 4 -4.69 -15.12 6.60
N LEU A 5 -4.90 -16.33 6.10
CA LEU A 5 -3.96 -17.43 6.27
C LEU A 5 -2.94 -17.45 5.14
N ILE A 6 -1.67 -17.53 5.51
CA ILE A 6 -0.52 -17.56 4.61
C ILE A 6 0.14 -18.93 4.73
N LYS A 7 0.40 -19.55 3.57
CA LYS A 7 1.12 -20.83 3.44
C LYS A 7 2.63 -20.62 3.55
N GLU A 8 3.40 -21.69 3.71
CA GLU A 8 4.87 -21.66 3.77
C GLU A 8 5.53 -21.06 2.52
N ASP A 9 4.87 -21.13 1.36
CA ASP A 9 5.34 -20.52 0.11
C ASP A 9 5.10 -19.00 0.02
N GLY A 10 4.57 -18.40 1.08
CA GLY A 10 4.26 -16.97 1.17
C GLY A 10 2.96 -16.55 0.47
N LYS A 11 2.19 -17.49 -0.06
CA LYS A 11 0.91 -17.20 -0.71
C LYS A 11 -0.24 -17.35 0.28
N PHE A 12 -1.29 -16.56 0.05
CA PHE A 12 -2.52 -16.73 0.82
C PHE A 12 -3.19 -18.07 0.53
N LEU A 13 -3.73 -18.69 1.58
CA LEU A 13 -4.56 -19.88 1.46
C LEU A 13 -5.88 -19.49 0.79
N ARG A 14 -6.29 -20.28 -0.20
CA ARG A 14 -7.53 -20.11 -0.96
C ARG A 14 -8.45 -21.30 -0.77
N MET A 15 -9.74 -21.12 -1.10
CA MET A 15 -10.70 -22.22 -1.04
C MET A 15 -10.34 -23.36 -2.01
N SER A 16 -9.76 -23.05 -3.16
CA SER A 16 -9.25 -24.04 -4.10
C SER A 16 -8.14 -24.93 -3.53
N ASP A 17 -7.28 -24.38 -2.67
CA ASP A 17 -6.24 -25.16 -1.97
C ASP A 17 -6.86 -26.24 -1.05
N LEU A 18 -8.11 -26.04 -0.61
CA LEU A 18 -8.87 -26.96 0.23
C LEU A 18 -9.81 -27.87 -0.60
N GLY A 19 -9.66 -27.86 -1.93
CA GLY A 19 -10.46 -28.70 -2.84
C GLY A 19 -11.86 -28.17 -3.13
N VAL A 20 -12.13 -26.90 -2.85
CA VAL A 20 -13.39 -26.23 -3.18
C VAL A 20 -13.21 -25.39 -4.43
N GLU A 21 -13.81 -25.83 -5.53
CA GLU A 21 -13.74 -25.11 -6.80
C GLU A 21 -14.53 -23.79 -6.75
N PRO A 22 -13.99 -22.71 -7.35
CA PRO A 22 -14.70 -21.44 -7.47
C PRO A 22 -16.02 -21.62 -8.26
N THR A 23 -17.12 -21.12 -7.70
CA THR A 23 -18.45 -21.17 -8.32
C THR A 23 -18.91 -19.81 -8.85
N GLU A 24 -18.22 -18.75 -8.47
CA GLU A 24 -18.53 -17.38 -8.87
C GLU A 24 -17.45 -16.85 -9.80
N THR A 25 -17.85 -15.95 -10.70
CA THR A 25 -16.93 -15.19 -11.55
C THR A 25 -17.06 -13.69 -11.27
N ALA A 26 -15.99 -12.96 -11.53
CA ALA A 26 -15.97 -11.49 -11.48
C ALA A 26 -15.27 -10.95 -12.73
N THR A 27 -15.70 -9.80 -13.18
CA THR A 27 -15.07 -9.12 -14.31
C THR A 27 -13.80 -8.40 -13.85
N ASN A 28 -12.65 -8.75 -14.40
CA ASN A 28 -11.39 -8.09 -14.12
C ASN A 28 -11.29 -6.71 -14.80
N ALA A 29 -10.21 -5.98 -14.53
CA ALA A 29 -9.98 -4.65 -15.10
C ALA A 29 -9.84 -4.65 -16.65
N GLN A 30 -9.59 -5.81 -17.25
CA GLN A 30 -9.50 -6.02 -18.69
C GLN A 30 -10.86 -6.38 -19.31
N GLY A 31 -11.93 -6.53 -18.51
CA GLY A 31 -13.26 -6.89 -18.96
C GLY A 31 -13.48 -8.41 -19.13
N GLU A 32 -12.58 -9.24 -18.62
CA GLU A 32 -12.65 -10.70 -18.71
C GLU A 32 -13.30 -11.29 -17.46
N GLU A 33 -14.14 -12.31 -17.65
CA GLU A 33 -14.69 -13.09 -16.55
C GLU A 33 -13.62 -14.03 -15.98
N VAL A 34 -13.30 -13.84 -14.70
CA VAL A 34 -12.33 -14.65 -13.97
C VAL A 34 -12.97 -15.32 -12.77
N PRO A 35 -12.60 -16.57 -12.43
CA PRO A 35 -13.09 -17.24 -11.23
C PRO A 35 -12.72 -16.46 -9.96
N VAL A 36 -13.68 -16.33 -9.05
CA VAL A 36 -13.45 -15.75 -7.72
C VAL A 36 -13.09 -16.88 -6.78
N ASP A 37 -11.81 -16.95 -6.39
CA ASP A 37 -11.33 -17.91 -5.42
C ASP A 37 -11.13 -17.21 -4.07
N PRO A 38 -12.01 -17.43 -3.07
CA PRO A 38 -12.01 -16.68 -1.82
C PRO A 38 -10.77 -16.95 -0.98
N TYR A 39 -10.32 -15.91 -0.27
CA TYR A 39 -9.34 -16.05 0.80
C TYR A 39 -9.92 -16.81 1.99
N VAL A 40 -9.11 -17.63 2.62
CA VAL A 40 -9.47 -18.45 3.78
C VAL A 40 -8.97 -17.81 5.07
N VAL A 41 -9.82 -17.90 6.08
CA VAL A 41 -9.50 -17.59 7.47
C VAL A 41 -9.93 -18.76 8.36
N TRP A 42 -9.35 -18.84 9.56
CA TRP A 42 -9.85 -19.72 10.60
C TRP A 42 -10.89 -18.98 11.43
N ASP A 43 -12.10 -19.47 11.47
CA ASP A 43 -13.17 -18.91 12.29
C ASP A 43 -13.24 -19.65 13.63
N GLU A 44 -12.97 -18.94 14.72
CA GLU A 44 -13.00 -19.48 16.08
C GLU A 44 -14.40 -19.87 16.54
N GLU A 45 -15.43 -19.17 16.03
CA GLU A 45 -16.82 -19.46 16.40
C GLU A 45 -17.27 -20.83 15.86
N THR A 46 -16.96 -21.11 14.60
CA THR A 46 -17.31 -22.37 13.96
C THR A 46 -16.23 -23.44 14.08
N SER A 47 -15.03 -23.08 14.59
CA SER A 47 -13.83 -23.92 14.63
C SER A 47 -13.51 -24.56 13.29
N SER A 48 -13.59 -23.77 12.22
CA SER A 48 -13.40 -24.25 10.85
C SER A 48 -12.72 -23.20 9.95
N ALA A 49 -12.12 -23.68 8.86
CA ALA A 49 -11.62 -22.85 7.79
C ALA A 49 -12.78 -22.42 6.88
N VAL A 50 -12.99 -21.13 6.75
CA VAL A 50 -14.09 -20.54 5.98
C VAL A 50 -13.61 -19.40 5.08
N PRO A 51 -14.36 -19.05 4.02
CA PRO A 51 -14.12 -17.81 3.29
C PRO A 51 -14.18 -16.59 4.21
N LEU A 52 -13.30 -15.62 4.01
CA LEU A 52 -13.25 -14.41 4.84
C LEU A 52 -14.62 -13.73 4.99
N ALA A 53 -15.40 -13.68 3.93
CA ALA A 53 -16.74 -13.05 3.94
C ALA A 53 -17.77 -13.77 4.81
N GLN A 54 -17.51 -15.02 5.20
CA GLN A 54 -18.40 -15.85 6.01
C GLN A 54 -17.95 -15.97 7.45
N ALA A 55 -16.75 -15.50 7.78
CA ALA A 55 -16.21 -15.59 9.13
C ALA A 55 -16.94 -14.66 10.09
N VAL A 56 -17.25 -15.18 11.27
CA VAL A 56 -17.87 -14.44 12.37
C VAL A 56 -16.81 -13.93 13.33
N LYS A 57 -15.86 -14.80 13.70
CA LYS A 57 -14.77 -14.49 14.62
C LYS A 57 -13.43 -15.01 14.08
N PRO A 58 -12.84 -14.32 13.10
CA PRO A 58 -11.60 -14.77 12.49
C PRO A 58 -10.44 -14.71 13.48
N ALA A 59 -9.65 -15.81 13.55
CA ALA A 59 -8.48 -15.92 14.42
C ALA A 59 -7.36 -14.98 13.97
N LEU A 60 -6.65 -14.41 14.94
CA LEU A 60 -5.46 -13.56 14.72
C LEU A 60 -4.15 -14.28 15.03
N GLY A 61 -4.18 -15.59 15.20
CA GLY A 61 -3.01 -16.44 15.42
C GLY A 61 -3.35 -17.77 16.04
N GLY A 62 -2.35 -18.64 16.16
CA GLY A 62 -2.52 -19.95 16.78
C GLY A 62 -3.29 -20.98 15.96
N VAL A 63 -3.36 -20.79 14.64
CA VAL A 63 -4.09 -21.68 13.74
C VAL A 63 -3.28 -22.95 13.48
N ALA A 64 -3.89 -24.10 13.72
CA ALA A 64 -3.30 -25.40 13.40
C ALA A 64 -3.27 -25.63 11.86
N PRO A 65 -2.44 -26.54 11.36
CA PRO A 65 -2.44 -26.90 9.95
C PRO A 65 -3.84 -27.33 9.48
N ILE A 66 -4.27 -26.81 8.32
CA ILE A 66 -5.59 -27.08 7.74
C ILE A 66 -5.41 -28.11 6.64
N GLN A 67 -6.04 -29.27 6.76
CA GLN A 67 -5.90 -30.40 5.82
C GLN A 67 -4.44 -30.77 5.51
N GLY A 68 -3.55 -30.61 6.52
CA GLY A 68 -2.12 -30.87 6.38
C GLY A 68 -1.30 -29.72 5.78
N ILE A 69 -1.94 -28.61 5.42
CA ILE A 69 -1.28 -27.40 4.92
C ILE A 69 -0.90 -26.55 6.15
N ALA A 70 0.40 -26.35 6.34
CA ALA A 70 0.90 -25.43 7.37
C ALA A 70 0.53 -23.99 7.00
N VAL A 71 -0.05 -23.28 7.96
CA VAL A 71 -0.52 -21.91 7.77
C VAL A 71 -0.17 -21.03 8.96
N ARG A 72 -0.07 -19.74 8.70
CA ARG A 72 0.08 -18.68 9.72
C ARG A 72 -0.83 -17.52 9.35
N THR A 73 -1.35 -16.81 10.33
CA THR A 73 -2.07 -15.58 10.05
C THR A 73 -1.11 -14.47 9.66
N GLU A 74 -1.57 -13.52 8.86
CA GLU A 74 -0.78 -12.33 8.54
C GLU A 74 -0.39 -11.54 9.82
N MET A 75 -1.26 -11.53 10.83
CA MET A 75 -0.99 -10.90 12.13
C MET A 75 0.17 -11.56 12.88
N GLU A 76 0.35 -12.88 12.77
CA GLU A 76 1.51 -13.56 13.35
C GLU A 76 2.81 -13.11 12.68
N LEU A 77 2.82 -12.94 11.36
CA LEU A 77 3.99 -12.43 10.64
C LEU A 77 4.31 -10.98 11.03
N VAL A 78 3.29 -10.14 11.21
CA VAL A 78 3.48 -8.77 11.71
C VAL A 78 4.08 -8.78 13.12
N ARG A 79 3.57 -9.61 14.03
CA ARG A 79 4.12 -9.74 15.40
C ARG A 79 5.58 -10.16 15.39
N GLU A 80 5.93 -11.14 14.58
CA GLU A 80 7.31 -11.60 14.42
C GLU A 80 8.21 -10.49 13.87
N ALA A 81 7.75 -9.74 12.86
CA ALA A 81 8.51 -8.64 12.27
C ALA A 81 8.78 -7.49 13.25
N VAL A 82 7.87 -7.24 14.20
CA VAL A 82 8.04 -6.18 15.20
C VAL A 82 8.67 -6.67 16.51
N GLU A 83 8.83 -7.97 16.73
CA GLU A 83 9.41 -8.54 17.94
C GLU A 83 10.77 -7.94 18.33
N PRO A 84 11.73 -7.71 17.40
CA PRO A 84 13.00 -7.08 17.71
C PRO A 84 12.90 -5.63 18.15
N TRP A 85 11.78 -4.97 17.85
CA TRP A 85 11.54 -3.56 18.14
C TRP A 85 10.87 -3.37 19.49
N THR A 86 11.59 -3.71 20.57
CA THR A 86 11.12 -3.43 21.93
C THR A 86 11.04 -1.92 22.18
N LEU A 87 10.33 -1.50 23.21
CA LEU A 87 10.22 -0.09 23.58
C LEU A 87 11.61 0.54 23.84
N GLU A 88 12.48 -0.19 24.55
CA GLU A 88 13.82 0.23 24.88
C GLU A 88 14.70 0.35 23.63
N HIS A 89 14.66 -0.66 22.75
CA HIS A 89 15.41 -0.63 21.49
C HIS A 89 14.91 0.48 20.56
N THR A 90 13.61 0.65 20.45
CA THR A 90 13.01 1.72 19.67
C THR A 90 13.41 3.10 20.22
N SER A 91 13.39 3.28 21.53
CA SER A 91 13.83 4.50 22.20
C SER A 91 15.32 4.81 21.91
N GLU A 92 16.18 3.79 22.02
CA GLU A 92 17.60 3.91 21.72
C GLU A 92 17.87 4.35 20.27
N VAL A 93 17.19 3.72 19.32
CA VAL A 93 17.38 4.00 17.88
C VAL A 93 16.81 5.35 17.46
N THR A 94 15.64 5.72 17.98
CA THR A 94 14.94 6.93 17.57
C THR A 94 15.28 8.17 18.38
N GLY A 95 15.79 7.99 19.60
CA GLY A 95 15.99 9.07 20.58
C GLY A 95 14.69 9.55 21.23
N VAL A 96 13.56 8.90 20.95
CA VAL A 96 12.26 9.20 21.58
C VAL A 96 12.16 8.44 22.89
N SER A 97 11.66 9.07 23.96
CA SER A 97 11.53 8.40 25.25
C SER A 97 10.51 7.25 25.19
N VAL A 98 10.72 6.23 26.04
CA VAL A 98 9.75 5.11 26.16
C VAL A 98 8.37 5.62 26.54
N GLU A 99 8.29 6.63 27.40
CA GLU A 99 7.05 7.26 27.84
C GLU A 99 6.30 7.91 26.67
N ASP A 100 7.00 8.62 25.79
CA ASP A 100 6.39 9.25 24.62
C ASP A 100 5.92 8.21 23.60
N ILE A 101 6.67 7.11 23.41
CA ILE A 101 6.26 6.00 22.54
C ILE A 101 4.97 5.35 23.09
N GLN A 102 4.91 5.11 24.39
CA GLN A 102 3.72 4.55 25.04
C GLN A 102 2.53 5.52 24.99
N HIS A 103 2.79 6.83 25.19
CA HIS A 103 1.76 7.85 25.05
C HIS A 103 1.19 7.90 23.63
N LEU A 104 2.05 7.84 22.62
CA LEU A 104 1.61 7.79 21.22
C LEU A 104 0.74 6.53 20.96
N ALA A 105 1.16 5.36 21.43
CA ALA A 105 0.38 4.13 21.32
C ALA A 105 -0.99 4.26 22.00
N HIS A 106 -1.04 4.91 23.17
CA HIS A 106 -2.27 5.17 23.89
C HIS A 106 -3.23 6.08 23.08
N LEU A 107 -2.71 7.15 22.48
CA LEU A 107 -3.50 8.02 21.61
C LEU A 107 -4.16 7.26 20.47
N TYR A 108 -3.41 6.38 19.80
CA TYR A 108 -3.94 5.60 18.67
C TYR A 108 -4.96 4.52 19.06
N THR A 109 -4.94 4.06 20.30
CA THR A 109 -5.74 2.89 20.71
C THR A 109 -6.86 3.20 21.72
N GLN A 110 -6.75 4.29 22.49
CA GLN A 110 -7.65 4.56 23.63
C GLN A 110 -8.38 5.90 23.56
N GLU A 111 -7.84 6.90 22.83
CA GLU A 111 -8.39 8.27 22.85
C GLU A 111 -9.45 8.55 21.76
N GLY A 112 -9.90 7.52 21.05
CA GLY A 112 -10.97 7.65 20.05
C GLY A 112 -10.46 7.76 18.62
N ASP A 113 -10.96 8.72 17.85
CA ASP A 113 -10.65 8.85 16.43
C ASP A 113 -9.36 9.65 16.23
N VAL A 114 -8.38 9.07 15.54
CA VAL A 114 -7.09 9.68 15.26
C VAL A 114 -6.90 9.87 13.78
N GLN A 115 -6.69 11.11 13.37
CA GLN A 115 -6.26 11.43 12.01
C GLN A 115 -4.75 11.63 11.97
N THR A 116 -4.09 10.90 11.08
CA THR A 116 -2.66 11.05 10.81
C THR A 116 -2.46 11.83 9.52
N ASP A 117 -1.72 12.92 9.59
CA ASP A 117 -1.34 13.70 8.41
C ASP A 117 0.10 13.39 8.03
N MET A 118 0.30 12.83 6.84
CA MET A 118 1.59 12.47 6.31
C MET A 118 1.87 13.26 5.03
N LYS A 119 2.94 14.04 5.03
CA LYS A 119 3.33 14.89 3.90
C LYS A 119 4.56 14.36 3.17
N PHE A 120 4.93 15.03 2.12
CA PHE A 120 6.00 14.68 1.19
C PHE A 120 7.37 14.41 1.82
N GLY A 121 7.67 14.93 3.02
CA GLY A 121 8.98 14.77 3.66
C GLY A 121 9.42 13.31 3.75
N LEU A 122 8.52 12.40 4.10
CA LEU A 122 8.83 10.97 4.19
C LEU A 122 9.18 10.34 2.83
N ASN A 123 8.54 10.81 1.76
CA ASN A 123 8.71 10.22 0.42
C ASN A 123 10.06 10.59 -0.23
N HIS A 124 10.78 11.56 0.31
CA HIS A 124 12.07 11.99 -0.21
C HIS A 124 13.26 11.14 0.26
N TYR A 125 13.03 10.16 1.13
CA TYR A 125 14.05 9.23 1.58
C TYR A 125 13.97 7.90 0.82
N ASN A 126 15.11 7.21 0.70
CA ASN A 126 15.18 5.91 0.02
C ASN A 126 14.21 4.86 0.60
N ASN A 127 13.92 4.95 1.89
CA ASN A 127 12.98 4.08 2.60
C ASN A 127 11.59 4.72 2.82
N GLY A 128 11.29 5.83 2.18
CA GLY A 128 10.03 6.58 2.37
C GLY A 128 8.79 5.74 2.12
N MET A 129 8.83 4.84 1.13
CA MET A 129 7.74 3.90 0.88
C MET A 129 7.53 2.94 2.06
N TYR A 130 8.59 2.44 2.68
CA TYR A 130 8.47 1.54 3.83
C TYR A 130 7.97 2.29 5.06
N SER A 131 8.44 3.51 5.30
CA SER A 131 7.93 4.38 6.37
C SER A 131 6.44 4.65 6.21
N SER A 132 6.00 4.94 4.99
CA SER A 132 4.57 5.12 4.68
C SER A 132 3.75 3.84 4.93
N LYS A 133 4.28 2.68 4.55
CA LYS A 133 3.64 1.38 4.83
C LYS A 133 3.54 1.09 6.33
N CYS A 134 4.58 1.41 7.11
CA CYS A 134 4.53 1.24 8.57
C CYS A 134 3.44 2.10 9.21
N ILE A 135 3.29 3.36 8.78
CA ILE A 135 2.24 4.25 9.27
C ILE A 135 0.86 3.72 8.88
N ASN A 136 0.68 3.25 7.64
CA ASN A 136 -0.57 2.62 7.22
C ASN A 136 -0.87 1.36 8.04
N SER A 137 0.12 0.52 8.31
CA SER A 137 -0.04 -0.67 9.14
C SER A 137 -0.43 -0.32 10.58
N LEU A 138 0.17 0.73 11.17
CA LEU A 138 -0.22 1.23 12.48
C LEU A 138 -1.70 1.61 12.53
N LEU A 139 -2.17 2.36 11.53
CA LEU A 139 -3.59 2.78 11.43
C LEU A 139 -4.54 1.59 11.26
N LEU A 140 -4.14 0.58 10.50
CA LEU A 140 -4.92 -0.65 10.31
C LEU A 140 -5.00 -1.46 11.62
N VAL A 141 -3.86 -1.69 12.27
CA VAL A 141 -3.79 -2.48 13.52
C VAL A 141 -4.52 -1.78 14.67
N SER A 142 -4.47 -0.45 14.73
CA SER A 142 -5.19 0.35 15.74
C SER A 142 -6.67 0.56 15.42
N GLY A 143 -7.17 0.08 14.27
CA GLY A 143 -8.56 0.23 13.86
C GLY A 143 -8.96 1.66 13.47
N GLN A 144 -7.99 2.49 13.09
CA GLN A 144 -8.25 3.89 12.72
C GLN A 144 -8.64 4.08 11.25
N MET A 145 -8.53 3.05 10.41
CA MET A 145 -8.92 3.13 9.01
C MET A 145 -10.41 2.87 8.81
N GLY A 146 -11.04 3.65 7.92
CA GLY A 146 -12.45 3.47 7.54
C GLY A 146 -13.47 4.03 8.54
N ARG A 147 -13.05 4.78 9.53
CA ARG A 147 -13.92 5.46 10.50
C ARG A 147 -14.02 6.96 10.16
N SER A 148 -15.19 7.54 10.39
CA SER A 148 -15.37 8.99 10.23
C SER A 148 -14.55 9.75 11.26
N GLY A 149 -13.74 10.70 10.80
CA GLY A 149 -12.87 11.50 11.68
C GLY A 149 -11.50 10.87 11.95
N SER A 150 -11.22 9.67 11.44
CA SER A 150 -9.91 9.01 11.58
C SER A 150 -9.35 8.54 10.24
N GLY A 151 -8.09 8.14 10.24
CA GLY A 151 -7.42 7.59 9.08
C GLY A 151 -6.15 8.34 8.67
N LEU A 152 -5.73 8.14 7.43
CA LEU A 152 -4.55 8.76 6.86
C LEU A 152 -4.95 9.86 5.88
N PHE A 153 -4.40 11.04 6.08
CA PHE A 153 -4.40 12.12 5.11
C PHE A 153 -3.01 12.24 4.48
N THR A 154 -2.95 12.07 3.17
CA THR A 154 -1.70 12.20 2.42
C THR A 154 -1.88 13.25 1.35
N GLY A 155 -1.08 14.27 1.39
CA GLY A 155 -1.07 15.27 0.34
C GLY A 155 -1.75 16.58 0.72
N GLU A 156 -1.73 17.46 -0.22
CA GLU A 156 -2.38 18.75 -0.12
C GLU A 156 -3.85 18.62 -0.50
N PRO A 157 -4.74 19.40 0.12
CA PRO A 157 -6.09 19.49 -0.42
C PRO A 157 -6.00 19.88 -1.90
N ASN A 158 -6.66 19.10 -2.72
CA ASN A 158 -6.68 19.27 -4.18
C ASN A 158 -7.39 20.56 -4.61
N PHE A 159 -6.94 21.70 -4.08
CA PHE A 159 -7.46 23.01 -4.52
C PHE A 159 -7.11 23.32 -5.98
N GLY A 160 -6.19 22.57 -6.58
CA GLY A 160 -5.70 22.86 -7.91
C GLY A 160 -5.77 21.71 -8.91
N GLU A 161 -5.93 20.46 -8.48
CA GLU A 161 -5.92 19.34 -9.43
C GLU A 161 -7.05 19.45 -10.46
N GLY A 162 -8.23 19.83 -10.05
CA GLY A 162 -9.33 20.09 -10.98
C GLY A 162 -9.01 21.19 -11.98
N ASN A 163 -8.35 22.25 -11.54
CA ASN A 163 -7.97 23.37 -12.42
C ASN A 163 -6.79 23.01 -13.31
N VAL A 164 -5.79 22.30 -12.77
CA VAL A 164 -4.64 21.82 -13.57
C VAL A 164 -5.10 20.79 -14.60
N GLN A 165 -5.94 19.86 -14.20
CA GLN A 165 -6.53 18.87 -15.10
C GLN A 165 -7.38 19.56 -16.18
N ALA A 166 -8.18 20.57 -15.81
CA ALA A 166 -8.96 21.36 -16.75
C ALA A 166 -8.05 22.13 -17.72
N CYS A 167 -6.93 22.69 -17.25
CA CYS A 167 -5.96 23.37 -18.10
C CYS A 167 -5.27 22.41 -19.08
N ILE A 168 -4.98 21.19 -18.65
CA ILE A 168 -4.35 20.16 -19.51
C ILE A 168 -5.35 19.61 -20.54
N THR A 169 -6.64 19.57 -20.17
CA THR A 169 -7.71 19.05 -21.04
C THR A 169 -8.45 20.14 -21.82
N MET A 170 -8.11 21.41 -21.62
CA MET A 170 -8.71 22.49 -22.41
C MET A 170 -8.47 22.30 -23.91
N PRO A 171 -9.49 22.55 -24.73
CA PRO A 171 -9.29 22.55 -26.18
C PRO A 171 -8.17 23.53 -26.57
N SER A 172 -7.31 23.11 -27.47
CA SER A 172 -6.34 24.00 -28.11
C SER A 172 -7.08 25.14 -28.83
N ALA A 173 -6.37 26.17 -29.24
CA ALA A 173 -6.93 27.24 -30.05
C ALA A 173 -7.60 26.73 -31.33
N SER A 174 -7.29 25.53 -31.79
CA SER A 174 -7.95 24.84 -32.90
C SER A 174 -9.28 24.17 -32.52
N GLY A 175 -9.66 24.15 -31.23
CA GLY A 175 -10.87 23.49 -30.75
C GLY A 175 -10.71 21.97 -30.53
N GLU A 176 -9.54 21.41 -30.82
CA GLU A 176 -9.26 20.00 -30.57
C GLU A 176 -8.89 19.77 -29.11
N VAL A 177 -9.60 18.86 -28.44
CA VAL A 177 -9.19 18.37 -27.13
C VAL A 177 -7.99 17.45 -27.34
N PRO A 178 -6.84 17.69 -26.69
CA PRO A 178 -5.70 16.78 -26.78
C PRO A 178 -6.15 15.36 -26.45
N GLN A 179 -6.07 14.46 -27.39
CA GLN A 179 -6.34 13.04 -27.18
C GLN A 179 -5.20 12.47 -26.34
N GLY A 180 -5.50 12.21 -25.08
CA GLY A 180 -4.56 11.61 -24.16
C GLY A 180 -3.61 12.64 -23.55
N VAL A 181 -3.87 12.96 -22.30
CA VAL A 181 -2.80 13.40 -21.40
C VAL A 181 -1.71 12.35 -21.52
N GLY A 182 -0.52 12.77 -21.91
CA GLY A 182 0.60 11.87 -22.16
C GLY A 182 0.81 10.88 -21.01
N ALA A 183 1.43 9.77 -21.29
CA ALA A 183 1.66 8.72 -20.31
C ALA A 183 2.29 9.30 -19.02
N ILE A 184 1.68 9.03 -17.89
CA ILE A 184 2.31 9.30 -16.60
C ILE A 184 3.53 8.38 -16.50
N LEU A 185 4.71 8.98 -16.35
CA LEU A 185 5.96 8.26 -16.20
C LEU A 185 6.34 8.21 -14.72
N ASN A 186 6.62 7.02 -14.21
CA ASN A 186 7.22 6.90 -12.90
C ASN A 186 8.62 7.53 -12.97
N TRP A 187 8.92 8.46 -12.06
CA TRP A 187 10.19 9.18 -12.08
C TRP A 187 11.41 8.26 -11.95
N THR A 188 11.31 7.22 -11.13
CA THR A 188 12.40 6.24 -10.97
C THR A 188 12.69 5.51 -12.28
N ASP A 189 11.66 5.17 -13.04
CA ASP A 189 11.79 4.52 -14.33
C ASP A 189 12.23 5.50 -15.42
N PHE A 190 11.76 6.75 -15.35
CA PHE A 190 12.13 7.81 -16.26
C PHE A 190 13.65 8.01 -16.33
N CYS A 191 14.29 8.24 -15.18
CA CYS A 191 15.73 8.51 -15.12
C CYS A 191 16.57 7.26 -15.42
N ASN A 192 16.17 6.09 -14.88
CA ASN A 192 17.00 4.88 -14.95
C ASN A 192 16.86 4.12 -16.27
N ASN A 193 15.70 4.17 -16.91
CA ASN A 193 15.41 3.35 -18.06
C ASN A 193 15.01 4.18 -19.28
N ILE A 194 13.97 4.99 -19.17
CA ILE A 194 13.37 5.63 -20.36
C ILE A 194 14.33 6.59 -21.05
N VAL A 195 15.01 7.44 -20.28
CA VAL A 195 15.97 8.43 -20.85
C VAL A 195 17.17 7.70 -21.48
N HIS A 196 17.74 6.71 -20.80
CA HIS A 196 18.93 6.02 -21.27
C HIS A 196 18.65 5.06 -22.43
N THR A 197 17.51 4.38 -22.40
CA THR A 197 17.19 3.37 -23.42
C THR A 197 16.38 3.93 -24.58
N GLY A 198 15.73 5.07 -24.40
CA GLY A 198 14.75 5.61 -25.35
C GLY A 198 13.52 4.71 -25.49
N LYS A 199 13.26 3.85 -24.49
CA LYS A 199 12.17 2.86 -24.55
C LYS A 199 11.32 2.90 -23.28
N LYS A 200 10.01 2.66 -23.44
CA LYS A 200 9.05 2.44 -22.37
C LYS A 200 8.30 1.13 -22.62
N LEU A 201 8.35 0.19 -21.69
CA LEU A 201 7.72 -1.13 -21.82
C LEU A 201 8.12 -1.87 -23.11
N GLY A 202 9.36 -1.68 -23.58
CA GLY A 202 9.89 -2.33 -24.78
C GLY A 202 9.63 -1.57 -26.08
N GLU A 203 8.74 -0.58 -26.11
CA GLU A 203 8.44 0.25 -27.26
C GLU A 203 9.33 1.50 -27.31
N ASP A 204 9.57 2.02 -28.52
CA ASP A 204 10.36 3.23 -28.72
C ASP A 204 9.65 4.45 -28.11
N PHE A 205 10.32 5.09 -27.17
CA PHE A 205 9.82 6.27 -26.46
C PHE A 205 10.96 7.30 -26.25
N PRO A 206 11.49 7.89 -27.32
CA PRO A 206 12.62 8.83 -27.22
C PRO A 206 12.17 10.14 -26.58
N ILE A 207 12.81 10.52 -25.47
CA ILE A 207 12.61 11.83 -24.86
C ILE A 207 13.40 12.88 -25.66
N LYS A 208 12.70 13.77 -26.32
CA LYS A 208 13.30 14.81 -27.18
C LYS A 208 13.47 16.15 -26.47
N SER A 209 12.69 16.40 -25.44
CA SER A 209 12.79 17.62 -24.64
C SER A 209 12.26 17.37 -23.23
N PHE A 210 12.80 18.11 -22.28
CA PHE A 210 12.38 18.08 -20.89
C PHE A 210 12.18 19.51 -20.38
N TYR A 211 11.04 19.80 -19.80
CA TYR A 211 10.73 21.07 -19.18
C TYR A 211 10.48 20.87 -17.69
N ALA A 212 11.32 21.45 -16.85
CA ALA A 212 11.18 21.41 -15.41
C ALA A 212 10.62 22.73 -14.89
N SER A 213 9.52 22.69 -14.16
CA SER A 213 8.91 23.86 -13.52
C SER A 213 8.66 23.58 -12.04
N CYS A 214 8.97 24.57 -11.20
CA CYS A 214 8.74 24.50 -9.75
C CYS A 214 9.40 23.27 -9.05
N THR A 215 10.47 22.74 -9.63
CA THR A 215 11.17 21.57 -9.09
C THR A 215 12.68 21.70 -9.23
N ASN A 216 13.42 21.14 -8.31
CA ASN A 216 14.84 20.87 -8.44
C ASN A 216 15.03 19.40 -8.82
N VAL A 217 15.09 19.13 -10.11
CA VAL A 217 15.10 17.77 -10.66
C VAL A 217 16.25 16.92 -10.12
N VAL A 218 17.41 17.52 -9.87
CA VAL A 218 18.59 16.80 -9.36
C VAL A 218 18.49 16.52 -7.87
N SER A 219 18.14 17.53 -7.06
CA SER A 219 18.20 17.43 -5.60
C SER A 219 16.96 16.84 -4.94
N ASN A 220 15.82 16.89 -5.63
CA ASN A 220 14.54 16.40 -5.09
C ASN A 220 14.23 14.95 -5.44
N GLN A 221 15.11 14.29 -6.19
CA GLN A 221 14.87 12.93 -6.65
C GLN A 221 15.70 11.90 -5.88
N THR A 222 15.27 10.66 -5.94
CA THR A 222 15.71 9.57 -5.07
C THR A 222 17.18 9.19 -5.22
N ASP A 223 17.77 9.39 -6.37
CA ASP A 223 19.16 9.05 -6.66
C ASP A 223 19.79 10.13 -7.53
N GLN A 224 20.45 11.08 -6.90
CA GLN A 224 21.06 12.22 -7.58
C GLN A 224 22.11 11.80 -8.61
N ASN A 225 22.87 10.74 -8.32
CA ASN A 225 23.93 10.29 -9.21
C ASN A 225 23.39 9.66 -10.50
N LYS A 226 22.17 9.10 -10.44
CA LYS A 226 21.49 8.55 -11.62
C LYS A 226 20.60 9.57 -12.34
N THR A 227 20.24 10.64 -11.65
CA THR A 227 19.45 11.74 -12.24
C THR A 227 20.30 12.67 -13.10
N LEU A 228 21.58 12.77 -12.82
CA LEU A 228 22.56 13.50 -13.63
C LEU A 228 23.00 12.69 -14.84
#